data_330803ea18f978757ae88c6cc4ccf8ae
#
_entry.id   330803ea18f978757ae88c6cc4ccf8ae
#
_cell.length_a   1.000
_cell.length_b   1.000
_cell.length_c   1.000
_cell.angle_alpha   90.00
_cell.angle_beta   90.00
_cell.angle_gamma   90.00
#
_symmetry.space_group_name_H-M   'P 1'
#
loop_
_entity.id
_entity.type
_entity.pdbx_description
1 polymer ?
#
loop_
_entity_poly.entity_id
_entity_poly.type
_entity_poly.pdbx_seq_one_letter_code
_entity_poly.pdbx_strand_id
1 'polypeptide(L)'
;ISENLEIVRCKDYGPGTKLLGSLEYLADYDYVVLIDDDHVYNKDMLNIFYNEALKDIDKAYSFCVSDIKDCKVGQGADGFMINTHFLINILIFFNQHVKDNKRLFFNDDLWISIYLNNILKKDIKNLFPLIKRSFFLKKIKSIYKKHTTIGALIELYSEDRKKARDLKFKENCNEYLLLKNKT
;
A
#
# COMPACT_ATOMS: atom_id res chain seq x y z
N ILE A 1 25.60 4.27 7.55
CA ILE A 1 24.53 3.48 6.90
C ILE A 1 24.68 2.09 7.49
N SER A 2 23.60 1.52 8.06
CA SER A 2 23.68 0.16 8.62
C SER A 2 23.89 -0.87 7.51
N GLU A 3 24.47 -2.03 7.84
CA GLU A 3 24.70 -3.13 6.88
C GLU A 3 23.41 -3.62 6.18
N ASN A 4 22.24 -3.25 6.71
CA ASN A 4 20.92 -3.66 6.22
C ASN A 4 20.16 -2.53 5.51
N LEU A 5 20.82 -1.43 5.13
CA LEU A 5 20.21 -0.32 4.43
C LEU A 5 20.90 -0.09 3.09
N GLU A 6 20.16 -0.21 2.02
CA GLU A 6 20.60 0.11 0.67
C GLU A 6 19.79 1.29 0.11
N ILE A 7 20.48 2.23 -0.54
CA ILE A 7 19.84 3.36 -1.24
C ILE A 7 19.95 3.11 -2.73
N VAL A 8 18.81 2.85 -3.36
CA VAL A 8 18.73 2.55 -4.78
C VAL A 8 18.25 3.78 -5.56
N ARG A 9 18.98 4.12 -6.63
CA ARG A 9 18.54 5.12 -7.62
C ARG A 9 17.82 4.42 -8.75
N CYS A 10 16.59 4.82 -9.02
CA CYS A 10 15.78 4.21 -10.04
C CYS A 10 14.99 5.28 -10.82
N LYS A 11 14.25 4.83 -11.83
CA LYS A 11 13.29 5.67 -12.55
C LYS A 11 12.19 6.12 -11.61
N ASP A 12 11.71 7.35 -11.80
CA ASP A 12 10.56 7.89 -11.07
C ASP A 12 9.25 7.30 -11.63
N TYR A 13 8.51 6.64 -10.76
CA TYR A 13 7.17 6.10 -11.01
C TYR A 13 6.13 6.76 -10.09
N GLY A 14 6.41 7.98 -9.62
CA GLY A 14 5.60 8.66 -8.61
C GLY A 14 5.59 7.90 -7.27
N PRO A 15 4.47 7.88 -6.53
CA PRO A 15 4.37 7.12 -5.28
C PRO A 15 4.65 5.61 -5.44
N GLY A 16 4.38 5.06 -6.63
CA GLY A 16 4.68 3.67 -6.97
C GLY A 16 6.17 3.33 -7.07
N THR A 17 7.06 4.33 -6.98
CA THR A 17 8.52 4.14 -7.03
C THR A 17 9.00 3.20 -5.93
N LYS A 18 8.42 3.26 -4.73
CA LYS A 18 8.76 2.37 -3.62
C LYS A 18 8.61 0.87 -3.94
N LEU A 19 7.72 0.52 -4.89
CA LEU A 19 7.56 -0.85 -5.38
C LEU A 19 8.27 -1.07 -6.71
N LEU A 20 7.96 -0.26 -7.72
CA LEU A 20 8.45 -0.48 -9.09
C LEU A 20 9.95 -0.24 -9.21
N GLY A 21 10.51 0.66 -8.40
CA GLY A 21 11.94 0.92 -8.36
C GLY A 21 12.76 -0.17 -7.66
N SER A 22 12.11 -1.05 -6.91
CA SER A 22 12.77 -2.16 -6.19
C SER A 22 12.64 -3.51 -6.88
N LEU A 23 11.87 -3.63 -7.99
CA LEU A 23 11.52 -4.93 -8.58
C LEU A 23 12.72 -5.81 -8.93
N GLU A 24 13.80 -5.22 -9.43
CA GLU A 24 15.01 -5.96 -9.80
C GLU A 24 15.76 -6.56 -8.59
N TYR A 25 15.50 -6.05 -7.38
CA TYR A 25 16.10 -6.52 -6.12
C TYR A 25 15.25 -7.56 -5.40
N LEU A 26 14.03 -7.82 -5.88
CA LEU A 26 13.06 -8.69 -5.18
C LEU A 26 13.22 -10.17 -5.52
N ALA A 27 14.10 -10.54 -6.47
CA ALA A 27 14.21 -11.92 -6.95
C ALA A 27 14.61 -12.92 -5.85
N ASP A 28 15.38 -12.47 -4.86
CA ASP A 28 15.88 -13.29 -3.76
C ASP A 28 15.01 -13.25 -2.50
N TYR A 29 13.85 -12.59 -2.57
CA TYR A 29 12.97 -12.41 -1.42
C TYR A 29 11.57 -12.95 -1.69
N ASP A 30 10.98 -13.63 -0.70
CA ASP A 30 9.60 -14.15 -0.78
C ASP A 30 8.55 -13.04 -0.65
N TYR A 31 8.87 -11.98 0.10
CA TYR A 31 7.94 -10.89 0.40
C TYR A 31 8.61 -9.52 0.32
N VAL A 32 7.84 -8.55 -0.14
CA VAL A 32 8.15 -7.13 0.00
C VAL A 32 7.15 -6.47 0.95
N VAL A 33 7.61 -5.54 1.77
CA VAL A 33 6.77 -4.71 2.63
C VAL A 33 6.91 -3.26 2.20
N LEU A 34 5.81 -2.69 1.72
CA LEU A 34 5.72 -1.27 1.39
C LEU A 34 5.46 -0.48 2.65
N ILE A 35 6.23 0.59 2.83
CA ILE A 35 6.14 1.52 3.95
C ILE A 35 6.37 2.94 3.45
N ASP A 36 5.96 3.94 4.22
CA ASP A 36 6.26 5.35 3.98
C ASP A 36 7.37 5.82 4.94
N ASP A 37 8.15 6.80 4.52
CA ASP A 37 9.33 7.29 5.24
C ASP A 37 9.00 8.25 6.39
N ASP A 38 7.75 8.69 6.50
CA ASP A 38 7.24 9.60 7.53
C ASP A 38 6.51 8.91 8.69
N HIS A 39 6.58 7.58 8.76
CA HIS A 39 5.95 6.77 9.80
C HIS A 39 6.95 6.08 10.71
N VAL A 40 6.57 5.91 11.98
CA VAL A 40 7.32 5.09 12.94
C VAL A 40 6.58 3.78 13.13
N TYR A 41 7.18 2.71 12.64
CA TYR A 41 6.59 1.37 12.67
C TYR A 41 6.87 0.63 13.97
N ASN A 42 5.93 -0.24 14.34
CA ASN A 42 6.12 -1.11 15.48
C ASN A 42 7.25 -2.12 15.19
N LYS A 43 8.11 -2.35 16.18
CA LYS A 43 9.20 -3.33 16.08
C LYS A 43 8.75 -4.76 15.75
N ASP A 44 7.51 -5.12 16.10
CA ASP A 44 6.95 -6.45 15.85
C ASP A 44 6.21 -6.56 14.51
N MET A 45 6.17 -5.49 13.72
CA MET A 45 5.42 -5.41 12.46
C MET A 45 5.77 -6.55 11.50
N LEU A 46 7.06 -6.76 11.25
CA LEU A 46 7.52 -7.79 10.32
C LEU A 46 7.21 -9.19 10.85
N ASN A 47 7.34 -9.44 12.15
CA ASN A 47 6.97 -10.72 12.75
C ASN A 47 5.48 -11.01 12.62
N ILE A 48 4.63 -10.00 12.75
CA ILE A 48 3.17 -10.17 12.58
C ILE A 48 2.87 -10.53 11.12
N PHE A 49 3.44 -9.81 10.16
CA PHE A 49 3.29 -10.10 8.74
C PHE A 49 3.73 -11.53 8.42
N TYR A 50 4.94 -11.90 8.84
CA TYR A 50 5.51 -13.21 8.58
C TYR A 50 4.65 -14.36 9.14
N ASN A 51 4.23 -14.24 10.41
CA ASN A 51 3.37 -15.23 11.04
C ASN A 51 2.00 -15.37 10.38
N GLU A 52 1.46 -14.31 9.81
CA GLU A 52 0.21 -14.38 9.06
C GLU A 52 0.41 -14.97 7.65
N ALA A 53 1.54 -14.68 7.01
CA ALA A 53 1.88 -15.24 5.71
C ALA A 53 2.14 -16.76 5.76
N LEU A 54 2.72 -17.26 6.85
CA LEU A 54 2.87 -18.71 7.07
C LEU A 54 1.54 -19.46 7.13
N LYS A 55 0.44 -18.78 7.47
CA LYS A 55 -0.91 -19.40 7.51
C LYS A 55 -1.55 -19.46 6.15
N ASP A 56 -1.24 -18.51 5.28
CA ASP A 56 -1.81 -18.45 3.93
C ASP A 56 -0.91 -17.62 3.02
N ILE A 57 -0.03 -18.27 2.27
CA ILE A 57 0.92 -17.62 1.35
C ILE A 57 0.24 -17.00 0.12
N ASP A 58 -1.03 -17.33 -0.12
CA ASP A 58 -1.78 -16.93 -1.31
C ASP A 58 -2.51 -15.58 -1.15
N LYS A 59 -2.15 -14.81 -0.11
CA LYS A 59 -2.71 -13.48 0.18
C LYS A 59 -1.64 -12.41 0.26
N ALA A 60 -2.07 -11.17 0.07
CA ALA A 60 -1.37 -10.00 0.54
C ALA A 60 -1.92 -9.55 1.91
N TYR A 61 -1.18 -8.72 2.64
CA TYR A 61 -1.49 -8.37 4.02
C TYR A 61 -1.28 -6.88 4.24
N SER A 62 -2.24 -6.20 4.87
CA SER A 62 -2.07 -4.81 5.29
C SER A 62 -2.68 -4.57 6.67
N PHE A 63 -2.09 -3.65 7.44
CA PHE A 63 -2.65 -3.24 8.73
C PHE A 63 -3.82 -2.26 8.57
N CYS A 64 -3.96 -1.63 7.42
CA CYS A 64 -5.13 -0.83 7.10
C CYS A 64 -5.66 -1.22 5.71
N VAL A 65 -6.90 -1.68 5.66
CA VAL A 65 -7.58 -2.05 4.42
C VAL A 65 -8.87 -1.28 4.33
N SER A 66 -9.10 -0.64 3.19
CA SER A 66 -10.35 0.02 2.85
C SER A 66 -11.10 -0.78 1.79
N ASP A 67 -12.41 -0.95 1.96
CA ASP A 67 -13.25 -1.57 0.94
C ASP A 67 -13.73 -0.50 -0.04
N ILE A 68 -13.37 -0.66 -1.32
CA ILE A 68 -13.85 0.17 -2.42
C ILE A 68 -14.62 -0.73 -3.36
N LYS A 69 -15.94 -0.73 -3.22
CA LYS A 69 -16.84 -1.67 -3.90
C LYS A 69 -16.47 -3.12 -3.61
N ASP A 70 -16.06 -3.88 -4.62
CA ASP A 70 -15.63 -5.27 -4.54
C ASP A 70 -14.09 -5.42 -4.48
N CYS A 71 -13.36 -4.31 -4.29
CA CYS A 71 -11.91 -4.29 -4.17
C CYS A 71 -11.48 -3.91 -2.76
N LYS A 72 -10.61 -4.71 -2.16
CA LYS A 72 -9.92 -4.39 -0.91
C LYS A 72 -8.65 -3.63 -1.23
N VAL A 73 -8.49 -2.43 -0.70
CA VAL A 73 -7.32 -1.58 -0.89
C VAL A 73 -6.46 -1.60 0.36
N GLY A 74 -5.28 -2.21 0.25
CA GLY A 74 -4.24 -2.16 1.28
C GLY A 74 -3.53 -0.81 1.27
N GLN A 75 -3.10 -0.32 2.42
CA GLN A 75 -2.43 0.98 2.55
C GLN A 75 -0.95 0.79 2.90
N GLY A 76 -0.06 1.33 2.04
CA GLY A 76 1.38 1.29 2.24
C GLY A 76 1.84 2.08 3.47
N ALA A 77 1.21 3.22 3.75
CA ALA A 77 1.50 4.05 4.92
C ALA A 77 1.40 3.29 6.26
N ASP A 78 0.52 2.31 6.36
CA ASP A 78 0.35 1.47 7.56
C ASP A 78 1.13 0.15 7.49
N GLY A 79 1.81 -0.11 6.37
CA GLY A 79 2.48 -1.35 6.04
C GLY A 79 1.62 -2.25 5.16
N PHE A 80 2.15 -2.58 3.98
CA PHE A 80 1.49 -3.45 3.01
C PHE A 80 2.48 -4.52 2.51
N MET A 81 2.29 -5.76 2.94
CA MET A 81 3.13 -6.90 2.56
C MET A 81 2.52 -7.67 1.39
N ILE A 82 3.36 -7.94 0.38
CA ILE A 82 3.00 -8.60 -0.86
C ILE A 82 4.01 -9.72 -1.14
N ASN A 83 3.52 -10.89 -1.55
CA ASN A 83 4.36 -11.97 -2.04
C ASN A 83 5.00 -11.54 -3.37
N THR A 84 6.32 -11.68 -3.50
CA THR A 84 7.07 -11.22 -4.68
C THR A 84 6.66 -11.93 -5.97
N HIS A 85 6.22 -13.19 -5.87
CA HIS A 85 5.68 -13.93 -7.03
C HIS A 85 4.43 -13.30 -7.63
N PHE A 86 3.67 -12.51 -6.86
CA PHE A 86 2.53 -11.77 -7.41
C PHE A 86 2.97 -10.59 -8.28
N LEU A 87 4.23 -10.16 -8.22
CA LEU A 87 4.70 -8.93 -8.85
C LEU A 87 5.30 -9.12 -10.25
N ILE A 88 5.37 -10.35 -10.76
CA ILE A 88 6.04 -10.70 -12.03
C ILE A 88 5.60 -9.80 -13.19
N ASN A 89 4.32 -9.50 -13.33
CA ASN A 89 3.77 -8.70 -14.43
C ASN A 89 3.29 -7.30 -14.00
N ILE A 90 3.61 -6.84 -12.79
CA ILE A 90 3.09 -5.58 -12.27
C ILE A 90 3.58 -4.36 -13.06
N LEU A 91 4.80 -4.38 -13.58
CA LEU A 91 5.33 -3.31 -14.42
C LEU A 91 4.62 -3.24 -15.78
N ILE A 92 4.22 -4.38 -16.33
CA ILE A 92 3.43 -4.44 -17.57
C ILE A 92 2.06 -3.81 -17.30
N PHE A 93 1.39 -4.21 -16.22
CA PHE A 93 0.12 -3.63 -15.80
C PHE A 93 0.21 -2.12 -15.60
N PHE A 94 1.24 -1.65 -14.89
CA PHE A 94 1.47 -0.22 -14.68
C PHE A 94 1.61 0.53 -16.01
N ASN A 95 2.43 0.01 -16.93
CA ASN A 95 2.65 0.66 -18.23
C ASN A 95 1.39 0.71 -19.11
N GLN A 96 0.54 -0.30 -19.04
CA GLN A 96 -0.67 -0.40 -19.86
C GLN A 96 -1.85 0.42 -19.29
N HIS A 97 -1.97 0.51 -17.97
CA HIS A 97 -3.21 0.99 -17.36
C HIS A 97 -3.04 2.20 -16.43
N VAL A 98 -1.83 2.45 -15.92
CA VAL A 98 -1.61 3.44 -14.84
C VAL A 98 -0.82 4.65 -15.31
N LYS A 99 0.30 4.47 -15.98
CA LYS A 99 1.30 5.54 -16.22
C LYS A 99 0.74 6.80 -16.91
N ASP A 100 -0.22 6.63 -17.82
CA ASP A 100 -0.82 7.73 -18.61
C ASP A 100 -2.12 8.24 -17.97
N ASN A 101 -2.54 7.66 -16.84
CA ASN A 101 -3.67 8.13 -16.05
C ASN A 101 -3.16 8.89 -14.83
N LYS A 102 -3.12 10.21 -14.90
CA LYS A 102 -2.56 11.07 -13.86
C LYS A 102 -3.12 10.80 -12.45
N ARG A 103 -4.41 10.46 -12.33
CA ARG A 103 -5.04 10.19 -11.03
C ARG A 103 -4.57 8.86 -10.44
N LEU A 104 -4.58 7.81 -11.25
CA LEU A 104 -4.09 6.49 -10.84
C LEU A 104 -2.59 6.52 -10.55
N PHE A 105 -1.82 7.23 -11.35
CA PHE A 105 -0.38 7.38 -11.15
C PHE A 105 -0.02 7.84 -9.73
N PHE A 106 -0.80 8.76 -9.16
CA PHE A 106 -0.61 9.26 -7.80
C PHE A 106 -1.35 8.48 -6.70
N ASN A 107 -1.93 7.31 -7.03
CA ASN A 107 -2.70 6.49 -6.10
C ASN A 107 -2.21 5.04 -6.11
N ASP A 108 -0.97 4.86 -5.67
CA ASP A 108 -0.27 3.57 -5.72
C ASP A 108 -1.00 2.47 -4.92
N ASP A 109 -1.48 2.76 -3.74
CA ASP A 109 -2.27 1.83 -2.93
C ASP A 109 -3.46 1.24 -3.72
N LEU A 110 -4.15 2.10 -4.47
CA LEU A 110 -5.31 1.69 -5.25
C LEU A 110 -4.94 0.79 -6.43
N TRP A 111 -4.00 1.22 -7.29
CA TRP A 111 -3.70 0.44 -8.50
C TRP A 111 -2.96 -0.87 -8.18
N ILE A 112 -2.11 -0.90 -7.14
CA ILE A 112 -1.48 -2.14 -6.66
C ILE A 112 -2.58 -3.11 -6.18
N SER A 113 -3.53 -2.61 -5.40
CA SER A 113 -4.62 -3.43 -4.88
C SER A 113 -5.55 -3.94 -5.98
N ILE A 114 -5.84 -3.13 -7.00
CA ILE A 114 -6.62 -3.56 -8.18
C ILE A 114 -5.87 -4.66 -8.93
N TYR A 115 -4.57 -4.50 -9.14
CA TYR A 115 -3.75 -5.54 -9.75
C TYR A 115 -3.86 -6.87 -8.97
N LEU A 116 -3.71 -6.84 -7.66
CA LEU A 116 -3.82 -8.02 -6.81
C LEU A 116 -5.24 -8.63 -6.85
N ASN A 117 -6.27 -7.83 -6.58
CA ASN A 117 -7.64 -8.35 -6.45
C ASN A 117 -8.26 -8.73 -7.80
N ASN A 118 -8.11 -7.86 -8.83
CA ASN A 118 -8.90 -8.00 -10.05
C ASN A 118 -8.15 -8.81 -11.11
N ILE A 119 -6.84 -8.63 -11.24
CA ILE A 119 -6.05 -9.35 -12.24
C ILE A 119 -5.62 -10.72 -11.70
N LEU A 120 -5.00 -10.75 -10.52
CA LEU A 120 -4.46 -11.98 -9.95
C LEU A 120 -5.46 -12.76 -9.10
N LYS A 121 -6.64 -12.18 -8.77
CA LYS A 121 -7.63 -12.77 -7.85
C LYS A 121 -7.06 -13.10 -6.48
N LYS A 122 -6.10 -12.31 -6.01
CA LYS A 122 -5.50 -12.45 -4.69
C LYS A 122 -6.22 -11.55 -3.68
N ASP A 123 -6.58 -12.11 -2.53
CA ASP A 123 -7.22 -11.36 -1.44
C ASP A 123 -6.18 -10.53 -0.66
N ILE A 124 -6.61 -9.40 -0.12
CA ILE A 124 -5.82 -8.58 0.80
C ILE A 124 -6.41 -8.72 2.19
N LYS A 125 -5.65 -9.34 3.10
CA LYS A 125 -6.09 -9.59 4.47
C LYS A 125 -5.82 -8.37 5.36
N ASN A 126 -6.86 -7.90 6.03
CA ASN A 126 -6.76 -6.84 7.02
C ASN A 126 -6.25 -7.38 8.36
N LEU A 127 -5.08 -6.91 8.79
CA LEU A 127 -4.46 -7.31 10.07
C LEU A 127 -4.83 -6.38 11.24
N PHE A 128 -5.54 -5.30 11.01
CA PHE A 128 -5.97 -4.38 12.07
C PHE A 128 -6.70 -5.06 13.24
N PRO A 129 -7.58 -6.07 13.04
CA PRO A 129 -8.22 -6.78 14.15
C PRO A 129 -7.23 -7.49 15.09
N LEU A 130 -6.08 -7.93 14.60
CA LEU A 130 -5.05 -8.58 15.42
C LEU A 130 -4.38 -7.59 16.36
N ILE A 131 -4.18 -6.36 15.87
CA ILE A 131 -3.56 -5.29 16.64
C ILE A 131 -4.52 -4.73 17.72
N LYS A 132 -5.85 -4.71 17.44
CA LYS A 132 -6.85 -4.24 18.41
C LYS A 132 -6.84 -5.01 19.73
N ARG A 133 -6.39 -6.25 19.73
CA ARG A 133 -6.31 -7.11 20.93
C ARG A 133 -5.05 -6.87 21.76
N SER A 134 -4.07 -6.17 21.25
CA SER A 134 -2.84 -5.89 21.98
C SER A 134 -2.86 -4.45 22.53
N PHE A 135 -2.37 -4.29 23.75
CA PHE A 135 -2.19 -3.00 24.49
C PHE A 135 -1.36 -1.96 23.68
N PHE A 136 -0.80 -2.36 22.57
CA PHE A 136 0.09 -1.65 21.66
C PHE A 136 -0.55 -0.47 20.94
N LEU A 137 -1.83 -0.54 20.59
CA LEU A 137 -2.50 0.49 19.77
C LEU A 137 -2.64 1.86 20.44
N LYS A 138 -2.67 1.93 21.76
CA LYS A 138 -2.67 3.23 22.45
C LYS A 138 -1.39 4.02 22.16
N LYS A 139 -0.26 3.33 21.98
CA LYS A 139 1.04 3.95 21.69
C LYS A 139 1.17 4.35 20.21
N ILE A 140 0.70 3.51 19.28
CA ILE A 140 0.69 3.82 17.85
C ILE A 140 -0.23 5.02 17.57
N LYS A 141 -1.46 5.05 18.10
CA LYS A 141 -2.34 6.22 17.95
C LYS A 141 -1.75 7.53 18.48
N SER A 142 -0.87 7.47 19.50
CA SER A 142 -0.18 8.66 20.01
C SER A 142 0.96 9.13 19.10
N ILE A 143 1.59 8.22 18.36
CA ILE A 143 2.65 8.52 17.39
C ILE A 143 2.05 9.12 16.11
N TYR A 144 0.96 8.57 15.59
CA TYR A 144 0.21 9.09 14.44
C TYR A 144 -0.28 10.55 14.61
N LYS A 145 -0.47 11.02 15.83
CA LYS A 145 -0.88 12.41 16.08
C LYS A 145 0.25 13.44 16.00
N LYS A 146 1.52 13.01 15.96
CA LYS A 146 2.67 13.91 16.06
C LYS A 146 3.41 14.19 14.76
N HIS A 147 3.18 13.41 13.71
CA HIS A 147 3.90 13.54 12.45
C HIS A 147 2.94 13.59 11.26
N THR A 148 2.15 14.67 11.17
CA THR A 148 1.61 15.09 9.88
C THR A 148 2.72 15.85 9.18
N THR A 149 3.34 15.24 8.19
CA THR A 149 4.34 15.89 7.36
C THR A 149 3.72 17.06 6.62
N ILE A 150 4.38 18.22 6.72
CA ILE A 150 4.12 19.39 5.89
C ILE A 150 4.28 18.96 4.43
N GLY A 151 3.17 18.95 3.67
CA GLY A 151 3.19 18.64 2.24
C GLY A 151 2.49 17.35 1.82
N ALA A 152 1.91 16.57 2.74
CA ALA A 152 1.03 15.48 2.34
C ALA A 152 -0.15 16.04 1.51
N LEU A 153 -0.50 15.36 0.42
CA LEU A 153 -1.65 15.73 -0.44
C LEU A 153 -2.95 15.96 0.35
N ILE A 154 -3.06 15.38 1.55
CA ILE A 154 -4.16 15.57 2.52
C ILE A 154 -4.15 16.98 3.12
N GLU A 155 -3.00 17.68 3.24
CA GLU A 155 -2.94 19.03 3.79
C GLU A 155 -3.39 20.10 2.80
N LEU A 156 -3.29 19.85 1.50
CA LEU A 156 -3.86 20.73 0.47
C LEU A 156 -5.39 20.82 0.53
N TYR A 157 -6.04 19.93 1.32
CA TYR A 157 -7.50 19.88 1.50
C TYR A 157 -7.93 20.08 2.96
N SER A 158 -7.15 20.77 3.76
CA SER A 158 -7.16 20.74 5.23
C SER A 158 -8.35 21.42 5.93
N GLU A 159 -9.22 22.14 5.26
CA GLU A 159 -10.34 22.80 5.96
C GLU A 159 -11.46 21.85 6.38
N ASP A 160 -11.56 20.66 5.78
CA ASP A 160 -12.55 19.66 6.20
C ASP A 160 -12.07 18.22 5.91
N ARG A 161 -11.37 17.63 6.88
CA ARG A 161 -10.83 16.25 6.77
C ARG A 161 -11.89 15.18 6.43
N LYS A 162 -13.15 15.43 6.72
CA LYS A 162 -14.24 14.51 6.39
C LYS A 162 -14.59 14.64 4.91
N LYS A 163 -14.77 15.87 4.41
CA LYS A 163 -15.02 16.12 2.98
C LYS A 163 -13.87 15.66 2.11
N ALA A 164 -12.62 15.87 2.55
CA ALA A 164 -11.45 15.39 1.83
C ALA A 164 -11.44 13.86 1.72
N ARG A 165 -11.74 13.14 2.80
CA ARG A 165 -11.87 11.66 2.77
C ARG A 165 -13.01 11.19 1.89
N ASP A 166 -14.17 11.84 1.97
CA ASP A 166 -15.35 11.48 1.17
C ASP A 166 -15.10 11.75 -0.32
N LEU A 167 -14.40 12.85 -0.64
CA LEU A 167 -13.99 13.18 -2.00
C LEU A 167 -12.98 12.15 -2.53
N LYS A 168 -11.92 11.86 -1.78
CA LYS A 168 -10.91 10.85 -2.13
C LYS A 168 -11.56 9.48 -2.32
N PHE A 169 -12.48 9.07 -1.46
CA PHE A 169 -13.24 7.83 -1.60
C PHE A 169 -14.06 7.80 -2.89
N LYS A 170 -14.75 8.89 -3.22
CA LYS A 170 -15.53 9.01 -4.46
C LYS A 170 -14.64 8.98 -5.71
N GLU A 171 -13.50 9.65 -5.66
CA GLU A 171 -12.51 9.62 -6.74
C GLU A 171 -11.96 8.21 -6.93
N ASN A 172 -11.57 7.52 -5.86
CA ASN A 172 -11.11 6.13 -5.90
C ASN A 172 -12.15 5.18 -6.49
N CYS A 173 -13.44 5.37 -6.15
CA CYS A 173 -14.53 4.59 -6.75
C CYS A 173 -14.65 4.80 -8.26
N ASN A 174 -14.47 6.03 -8.73
CA ASN A 174 -14.50 6.33 -10.17
C ASN A 174 -13.29 5.76 -10.90
N GLU A 175 -12.10 5.87 -10.31
CA GLU A 175 -10.86 5.32 -10.87
C GLU A 175 -10.90 3.79 -10.92
N TYR A 176 -11.42 3.15 -9.87
CA TYR A 176 -11.67 1.71 -9.86
C TYR A 176 -12.56 1.27 -11.02
N LEU A 177 -13.66 1.97 -11.27
CA LEU A 177 -14.56 1.64 -12.38
C LEU A 177 -13.91 1.82 -13.75
N LEU A 178 -13.09 2.86 -13.91
CA LEU A 178 -12.36 3.10 -15.14
C LEU A 178 -11.36 1.97 -15.43
N LEU A 179 -10.67 1.46 -14.42
CA LEU A 179 -9.76 0.33 -14.58
C LEU A 179 -10.51 -0.97 -14.81
N LYS A 180 -11.55 -1.25 -14.02
CA LYS A 180 -12.34 -2.48 -14.15
C LYS A 180 -12.95 -2.66 -15.55
N ASN A 181 -13.31 -1.56 -16.20
CA ASN A 181 -13.87 -1.61 -17.56
C ASN A 181 -12.80 -1.79 -18.67
N LYS A 182 -11.49 -1.69 -18.31
CA LYS A 182 -10.36 -1.87 -19.23
C LYS A 182 -9.64 -3.20 -19.06
N THR A 183 -9.89 -3.90 -17.97
CA THR A 183 -9.29 -5.21 -17.60
C THR A 183 -10.34 -6.31 -17.69
#